data_ff75558bf4fa27dbc492fd3fcb4b8051
#
_entry.id   ff75558bf4fa27dbc492fd3fcb4b8051
#
_cell.length_a   1.000
_cell.length_b   1.000
_cell.length_c   1.000
_cell.angle_alpha   90.00
_cell.angle_beta   90.00
_cell.angle_gamma   90.00
#
_symmetry.space_group_name_H-M   'P 1'
#
loop_
_entity.id
_entity.type
_entity.pdbx_description
1 polymer ?
#
loop_
_entity_poly.entity_id
_entity_poly.type
_entity_poly.pdbx_seq_one_letter_code
_entity_poly.pdbx_strand_id
1 'polypeptide(L)'
;MKKYISMFLVALLGMFTFGSCDPETDEKAGGTAVEKMAGRWVVTVDAVDEDGNVIDENLLGKKIDLNTYNTAANDADKMWLEDAKFYGVKMKVNITDYNNGKFEATPNTSYNPSYNEAGNVEFLKGQVLYGQGKNLHGAPVDSICYTVKFSDDDNALIYRISGKRYSGFTE
;
A
#
# COMPACT_ATOMS: atom_id res chain seq x y z
N MET A 1 -12.34 42.66 -49.98
CA MET A 1 -13.32 42.22 -49.01
C MET A 1 -13.23 40.71 -48.67
N LYS A 2 -13.16 39.81 -49.64
CA LYS A 2 -13.13 38.36 -49.38
C LYS A 2 -11.93 37.89 -48.52
N LYS A 3 -10.76 38.51 -48.63
CA LYS A 3 -9.53 38.14 -47.85
C LYS A 3 -9.65 38.48 -46.36
N TYR A 4 -10.33 39.53 -46.00
CA TYR A 4 -10.51 39.96 -44.59
C TYR A 4 -11.56 39.11 -43.86
N ILE A 5 -12.58 38.64 -44.61
CA ILE A 5 -13.61 37.74 -44.05
C ILE A 5 -13.00 36.39 -43.69
N SER A 6 -12.12 35.85 -44.52
CA SER A 6 -11.43 34.60 -44.24
C SER A 6 -10.50 34.70 -43.03
N MET A 7 -9.80 35.82 -42.88
CA MET A 7 -8.93 36.08 -41.74
C MET A 7 -9.70 36.24 -40.43
N PHE A 8 -10.88 36.84 -40.48
CA PHE A 8 -11.74 37.01 -39.34
C PHE A 8 -12.37 35.67 -38.89
N LEU A 9 -12.70 34.79 -39.82
CA LEU A 9 -13.25 33.48 -39.55
C LEU A 9 -12.22 32.57 -38.88
N VAL A 10 -10.95 32.62 -39.28
CA VAL A 10 -9.86 31.85 -38.66
C VAL A 10 -9.55 32.35 -37.25
N ALA A 11 -9.60 33.65 -37.01
CA ALA A 11 -9.41 34.23 -35.70
C ALA A 11 -10.56 33.85 -34.75
N LEU A 12 -11.80 33.80 -35.25
CA LEU A 12 -12.97 33.39 -34.44
C LEU A 12 -12.91 31.89 -34.05
N LEU A 13 -12.46 31.02 -34.97
CA LEU A 13 -12.28 29.59 -34.65
C LEU A 13 -11.19 29.35 -33.62
N GLY A 14 -10.11 30.15 -33.61
CA GLY A 14 -9.02 30.04 -32.63
C GLY A 14 -9.41 30.40 -31.20
N MET A 15 -10.47 31.20 -31.00
CA MET A 15 -10.91 31.59 -29.64
C MET A 15 -11.74 30.53 -28.92
N PHE A 16 -12.27 29.53 -29.64
CA PHE A 16 -13.08 28.47 -29.02
C PHE A 16 -12.27 27.27 -28.55
N THR A 17 -10.95 27.22 -28.85
CA THR A 17 -10.12 26.06 -28.47
C THR A 17 -9.43 26.18 -27.11
N PHE A 18 -9.52 27.34 -26.45
CA PHE A 18 -8.88 27.57 -25.15
C PHE A 18 -9.82 27.48 -23.94
N GLY A 19 -11.09 27.17 -24.15
CA GLY A 19 -12.10 27.13 -23.09
C GLY A 19 -12.35 25.76 -22.48
N SER A 20 -11.47 24.76 -22.69
CA SER A 20 -11.73 23.38 -22.23
C SER A 20 -10.87 22.94 -21.05
N CYS A 21 -10.37 23.85 -20.26
CA CYS A 21 -9.90 23.50 -18.92
C CYS A 21 -10.75 24.29 -17.96
N ASP A 22 -11.76 23.66 -17.39
CA ASP A 22 -12.43 24.16 -16.21
C ASP A 22 -11.49 23.91 -15.02
N PRO A 23 -10.80 24.92 -14.47
CA PRO A 23 -9.84 24.72 -13.39
C PRO A 23 -10.49 24.58 -12.01
N GLU A 24 -11.80 24.67 -11.93
CA GLU A 24 -12.54 24.66 -10.67
C GLU A 24 -13.57 23.52 -10.64
N THR A 25 -13.08 22.28 -10.55
CA THR A 25 -13.92 21.25 -9.96
C THR A 25 -13.68 21.29 -8.45
N ASP A 26 -14.72 21.62 -7.67
CA ASP A 26 -14.76 21.43 -6.22
C ASP A 26 -14.66 19.94 -5.82
N GLU A 27 -14.52 19.05 -6.79
CA GLU A 27 -14.28 17.65 -6.58
C GLU A 27 -12.83 17.43 -6.16
N LYS A 28 -12.67 17.00 -4.91
CA LYS A 28 -11.38 16.50 -4.43
C LYS A 28 -10.93 15.38 -5.35
N ALA A 29 -9.68 15.44 -5.80
CA ALA A 29 -9.06 14.35 -6.55
C ALA A 29 -9.40 13.03 -5.84
N GLY A 30 -10.10 12.14 -6.54
CA GLY A 30 -10.63 10.92 -5.94
C GLY A 30 -9.51 10.06 -5.38
N GLY A 31 -9.47 9.95 -4.05
CA GLY A 31 -8.66 8.97 -3.34
C GLY A 31 -9.45 7.69 -3.09
N THR A 32 -8.76 6.59 -2.79
CA THR A 32 -9.43 5.41 -2.27
C THR A 32 -9.75 5.58 -0.79
N ALA A 33 -10.72 4.83 -0.28
CA ALA A 33 -11.09 4.88 1.15
C ALA A 33 -9.91 4.61 2.09
N VAL A 34 -8.88 3.91 1.59
CA VAL A 34 -7.69 3.51 2.37
C VAL A 34 -6.40 4.20 1.89
N GLU A 35 -6.48 5.32 1.19
CA GLU A 35 -5.35 5.98 0.52
C GLU A 35 -4.11 6.18 1.40
N LYS A 36 -4.30 6.56 2.67
CA LYS A 36 -3.16 6.75 3.61
C LYS A 36 -2.43 5.46 3.94
N MET A 37 -3.15 4.34 3.93
CA MET A 37 -2.61 3.02 4.24
C MET A 37 -2.18 2.26 2.98
N ALA A 38 -2.60 2.70 1.80
CA ALA A 38 -2.23 2.11 0.52
C ALA A 38 -0.85 2.58 0.06
N GLY A 39 -0.06 1.67 -0.52
CA GLY A 39 1.25 2.01 -1.07
C GLY A 39 2.12 0.80 -1.35
N ARG A 40 3.28 1.08 -1.96
CA ARG A 40 4.40 0.15 -2.07
C ARG A 40 5.37 0.42 -0.93
N TRP A 41 5.80 -0.64 -0.28
CA TRP A 41 6.71 -0.60 0.86
C TRP A 41 7.94 -1.44 0.55
N VAL A 42 9.10 -1.01 1.03
CA VAL A 42 10.36 -1.76 0.98
C VAL A 42 10.63 -2.26 2.38
N VAL A 43 10.54 -3.58 2.57
CA VAL A 43 10.52 -4.20 3.90
C VAL A 43 11.59 -5.28 4.05
N THR A 44 11.95 -5.56 5.30
CA THR A 44 12.70 -6.75 5.74
C THR A 44 11.80 -7.68 6.52
N VAL A 45 12.23 -8.92 6.67
CA VAL A 45 11.55 -9.96 7.42
C VAL A 45 12.48 -10.44 8.52
N ASP A 46 12.05 -10.32 9.76
CA ASP A 46 12.76 -10.84 10.94
C ASP A 46 11.94 -11.96 11.57
N ALA A 47 12.61 -12.95 12.21
CA ALA A 47 11.95 -13.83 13.16
C ALA A 47 11.99 -13.19 14.55
N VAL A 48 10.88 -13.26 15.29
CA VAL A 48 10.76 -12.72 16.64
C VAL A 48 10.16 -13.77 17.59
N ASP A 49 10.43 -13.61 18.88
CA ASP A 49 9.77 -14.38 19.93
C ASP A 49 8.37 -13.80 20.29
N GLU A 50 7.69 -14.42 21.23
CA GLU A 50 6.37 -13.99 21.72
C GLU A 50 6.39 -12.60 22.37
N ASP A 51 7.55 -12.19 22.91
CA ASP A 51 7.76 -10.87 23.50
C ASP A 51 8.15 -9.81 22.45
N GLY A 52 8.35 -10.22 21.19
CA GLY A 52 8.72 -9.34 20.06
C GLY A 52 10.22 -9.08 19.96
N ASN A 53 11.08 -9.79 20.71
CA ASN A 53 12.53 -9.70 20.55
C ASN A 53 12.98 -10.42 19.28
N VAL A 54 13.97 -9.86 18.60
CA VAL A 54 14.51 -10.46 17.37
C VAL A 54 15.31 -11.72 17.70
N ILE A 55 14.92 -12.85 17.10
CA ILE A 55 15.63 -14.12 17.13
C ILE A 55 16.59 -14.20 15.96
N ASP A 56 16.13 -13.82 14.76
CA ASP A 56 16.91 -13.80 13.54
C ASP A 56 16.54 -12.59 12.70
N GLU A 57 17.53 -11.80 12.34
CA GLU A 57 17.35 -10.52 11.64
C GLU A 57 17.49 -10.73 10.12
N ASN A 58 16.59 -10.12 9.36
CA ASN A 58 16.62 -10.12 7.90
C ASN A 58 16.77 -11.53 7.28
N LEU A 59 15.87 -12.43 7.67
CA LEU A 59 15.85 -13.85 7.25
C LEU A 59 16.06 -14.07 5.76
N LEU A 60 15.59 -13.15 4.91
CA LEU A 60 15.73 -13.26 3.46
C LEU A 60 17.07 -12.73 2.93
N GLY A 61 17.91 -12.13 3.78
CA GLY A 61 19.17 -11.50 3.38
C GLY A 61 19.02 -10.31 2.42
N LYS A 62 17.79 -9.86 2.19
CA LYS A 62 17.45 -8.77 1.26
C LYS A 62 16.12 -8.12 1.64
N LYS A 63 15.94 -6.91 1.15
CA LYS A 63 14.63 -6.25 1.18
C LYS A 63 13.71 -6.81 0.11
N ILE A 64 12.42 -6.80 0.39
CA ILE A 64 11.36 -7.20 -0.55
C ILE A 64 10.30 -6.11 -0.67
N ASP A 65 9.53 -6.18 -1.76
CA ASP A 65 8.38 -5.31 -1.96
C ASP A 65 7.15 -5.91 -1.26
N LEU A 66 6.46 -5.05 -0.55
CA LEU A 66 5.12 -5.28 0.00
C LEU A 66 4.18 -4.24 -0.57
N ASN A 67 2.97 -4.63 -0.93
CA ASN A 67 1.95 -3.72 -1.43
C ASN A 67 0.72 -3.76 -0.54
N THR A 68 0.16 -2.60 -0.27
CA THR A 68 -1.16 -2.46 0.34
C THR A 68 -2.03 -1.61 -0.57
N TYR A 69 -3.30 -2.01 -0.75
CA TYR A 69 -4.20 -1.31 -1.67
C TYR A 69 -5.67 -1.59 -1.34
N ASN A 70 -6.55 -0.76 -1.87
CA ASN A 70 -7.99 -0.88 -1.66
C ASN A 70 -8.57 -2.15 -2.27
N THR A 71 -9.71 -2.58 -1.75
CA THR A 71 -10.55 -3.61 -2.37
C THR A 71 -11.26 -3.04 -3.61
N ALA A 72 -11.78 -3.92 -4.47
CA ALA A 72 -12.55 -3.49 -5.64
C ALA A 72 -13.83 -2.72 -5.25
N ALA A 73 -14.40 -3.04 -4.08
CA ALA A 73 -15.57 -2.33 -3.52
C ALA A 73 -15.20 -1.00 -2.86
N ASN A 74 -13.90 -0.68 -2.76
CA ASN A 74 -13.39 0.50 -2.05
C ASN A 74 -13.87 0.56 -0.59
N ASP A 75 -13.86 -0.58 0.11
CA ASP A 75 -14.24 -0.68 1.51
C ASP A 75 -13.32 0.18 2.39
N ALA A 76 -13.92 0.91 3.35
CA ALA A 76 -13.15 1.76 4.27
C ALA A 76 -12.50 0.97 5.41
N ASP A 77 -12.99 -0.24 5.66
CA ASP A 77 -12.58 -1.12 6.77
C ASP A 77 -11.71 -2.30 6.33
N LYS A 78 -11.32 -2.36 5.05
CA LYS A 78 -10.54 -3.47 4.49
C LYS A 78 -9.54 -3.00 3.47
N MET A 79 -8.39 -3.67 3.43
CA MET A 79 -7.41 -3.50 2.37
C MET A 79 -6.78 -4.84 1.99
N TRP A 80 -6.22 -4.90 0.79
CA TRP A 80 -5.33 -5.98 0.40
C TRP A 80 -3.93 -5.72 0.95
N LEU A 81 -3.28 -6.82 1.37
CA LEU A 81 -1.87 -6.87 1.73
C LEU A 81 -1.25 -7.98 0.86
N GLU A 82 -0.21 -7.63 0.10
CA GLU A 82 0.38 -8.52 -0.88
C GLU A 82 1.90 -8.43 -0.88
N ASP A 83 2.57 -9.57 -0.72
CA ASP A 83 3.98 -9.74 -1.04
C ASP A 83 4.15 -10.94 -1.97
N ALA A 84 5.10 -10.87 -2.91
CA ALA A 84 5.35 -11.93 -3.87
C ALA A 84 6.60 -12.76 -3.55
N LYS A 85 7.30 -12.49 -2.44
CA LYS A 85 8.65 -13.02 -2.19
C LYS A 85 8.85 -13.63 -0.80
N PHE A 86 7.86 -13.49 0.06
CA PHE A 86 7.82 -14.12 1.36
C PHE A 86 6.43 -14.73 1.55
N TYR A 87 6.32 -16.04 1.65
CA TYR A 87 5.07 -16.82 1.67
C TYR A 87 4.10 -16.55 0.50
N GLY A 88 4.39 -15.62 -0.41
CA GLY A 88 3.49 -15.25 -1.51
C GLY A 88 2.14 -14.72 -1.00
N VAL A 89 2.17 -13.96 0.07
CA VAL A 89 0.96 -13.47 0.73
C VAL A 89 0.16 -12.57 -0.20
N LYS A 90 -1.14 -12.87 -0.31
CA LYS A 90 -2.14 -12.00 -0.89
C LYS A 90 -3.43 -12.17 -0.13
N MET A 91 -3.64 -11.38 0.91
CA MET A 91 -4.81 -11.50 1.78
C MET A 91 -5.52 -10.18 2.00
N LYS A 92 -6.77 -10.25 2.40
CA LYS A 92 -7.50 -9.10 2.93
C LYS A 92 -7.26 -9.00 4.43
N VAL A 93 -6.91 -7.80 4.86
CA VAL A 93 -6.82 -7.46 6.28
C VAL A 93 -7.90 -6.45 6.64
N ASN A 94 -8.35 -6.49 7.89
CA ASN A 94 -9.33 -5.55 8.44
C ASN A 94 -8.60 -4.33 9.00
N ILE A 95 -9.08 -3.13 8.69
CA ILE A 95 -8.60 -1.88 9.25
C ILE A 95 -9.39 -1.63 10.53
N THR A 96 -8.71 -1.68 11.68
CA THR A 96 -9.33 -1.50 12.99
C THR A 96 -9.29 -0.06 13.48
N ASP A 97 -8.31 0.72 12.99
CA ASP A 97 -8.19 2.15 13.30
C ASP A 97 -7.44 2.85 12.16
N TYR A 98 -8.19 3.42 11.22
CA TYR A 98 -7.64 4.09 10.05
C TYR A 98 -6.78 5.31 10.40
N ASN A 99 -7.19 6.09 11.41
CA ASN A 99 -6.47 7.30 11.78
C ASN A 99 -5.10 7.01 12.38
N ASN A 100 -4.99 5.90 13.09
CA ASN A 100 -3.73 5.41 13.67
C ASN A 100 -3.07 4.33 12.81
N GLY A 101 -3.62 4.02 11.63
CA GLY A 101 -3.06 3.07 10.68
C GLY A 101 -3.08 1.60 11.12
N LYS A 102 -3.94 1.21 12.08
CA LYS A 102 -3.97 -0.16 12.62
C LYS A 102 -4.77 -1.10 11.75
N PHE A 103 -4.25 -2.31 11.57
CA PHE A 103 -4.90 -3.37 10.82
C PHE A 103 -4.59 -4.76 11.39
N GLU A 104 -5.46 -5.71 11.10
CA GLU A 104 -5.29 -7.11 11.54
C GLU A 104 -5.96 -8.08 10.56
N ALA A 105 -5.54 -9.34 10.61
CA ALA A 105 -6.28 -10.44 9.98
C ALA A 105 -6.96 -11.29 11.05
N THR A 106 -8.19 -11.72 10.74
CA THR A 106 -8.91 -12.67 11.56
C THR A 106 -8.20 -14.02 11.53
N PRO A 107 -8.10 -14.75 12.66
CA PRO A 107 -7.55 -16.10 12.66
C PRO A 107 -8.22 -17.00 11.61
N ASN A 108 -7.44 -17.88 10.98
CA ASN A 108 -7.84 -18.73 9.87
C ASN A 108 -8.14 -18.00 8.55
N THR A 109 -7.77 -16.73 8.41
CA THR A 109 -7.79 -16.07 7.11
C THR A 109 -6.74 -16.71 6.20
N SER A 110 -7.15 -17.18 5.02
CA SER A 110 -6.20 -17.66 4.01
C SER A 110 -5.26 -16.54 3.59
N TYR A 111 -3.97 -16.79 3.65
CA TYR A 111 -2.98 -15.81 3.21
C TYR A 111 -2.83 -15.74 1.68
N ASN A 112 -3.42 -16.68 0.95
CA ASN A 112 -3.53 -16.62 -0.51
C ASN A 112 -4.80 -17.32 -1.01
N PRO A 113 -5.95 -16.64 -1.00
CA PRO A 113 -7.23 -17.27 -1.36
C PRO A 113 -7.34 -17.71 -2.82
N SER A 114 -6.38 -17.35 -3.68
CA SER A 114 -6.33 -17.79 -5.07
C SER A 114 -5.70 -19.18 -5.23
N TYR A 115 -5.05 -19.72 -4.20
CA TYR A 115 -4.47 -21.06 -4.20
C TYR A 115 -5.26 -21.98 -3.28
N ASN A 116 -5.76 -23.10 -3.82
CA ASN A 116 -6.56 -24.06 -3.06
C ASN A 116 -5.82 -24.72 -1.89
N GLU A 117 -4.49 -24.70 -1.89
CA GLU A 117 -3.61 -25.29 -0.88
C GLU A 117 -2.90 -24.25 -0.02
N ALA A 118 -3.30 -22.97 -0.12
CA ALA A 118 -2.70 -21.96 0.72
C ALA A 118 -3.05 -22.20 2.19
N GLY A 119 -2.06 -22.05 3.07
CA GLY A 119 -2.25 -22.06 4.50
C GLY A 119 -3.05 -20.84 4.98
N ASN A 120 -3.23 -20.77 6.29
CA ASN A 120 -3.94 -19.69 6.94
C ASN A 120 -3.00 -18.95 7.90
N VAL A 121 -3.38 -17.75 8.28
CA VAL A 121 -2.71 -17.07 9.39
C VAL A 121 -3.34 -17.47 10.72
N GLU A 122 -2.53 -17.72 11.74
CA GLU A 122 -2.99 -17.83 13.12
C GLU A 122 -3.34 -16.44 13.66
N PHE A 123 -2.49 -15.47 13.39
CA PHE A 123 -2.76 -14.06 13.59
C PHE A 123 -1.94 -13.19 12.63
N LEU A 124 -2.44 -12.00 12.38
CA LEU A 124 -1.70 -10.88 11.81
C LEU A 124 -2.16 -9.60 12.48
N LYS A 125 -1.22 -8.82 13.00
CA LYS A 125 -1.48 -7.49 13.57
C LYS A 125 -0.41 -6.52 13.10
N GLY A 126 -0.85 -5.34 12.65
CA GLY A 126 0.08 -4.37 12.10
C GLY A 126 -0.38 -2.94 12.20
N GLN A 127 0.54 -2.07 11.80
CA GLN A 127 0.33 -0.64 11.79
C GLN A 127 1.12 0.03 10.69
N VAL A 128 0.49 0.99 10.02
CA VAL A 128 1.16 2.03 9.23
C VAL A 128 1.45 3.19 10.17
N LEU A 129 2.71 3.56 10.29
CA LEU A 129 3.22 4.63 11.15
C LEU A 129 3.46 5.86 10.28
N TYR A 130 2.51 6.79 10.30
CA TYR A 130 2.53 7.97 9.43
C TYR A 130 3.70 8.91 9.76
N GLY A 131 4.53 9.21 8.75
CA GLY A 131 5.66 10.13 8.86
C GLY A 131 6.81 9.69 9.78
N GLN A 132 6.83 8.45 10.27
CA GLN A 132 7.83 7.98 11.24
C GLN A 132 9.07 7.33 10.61
N GLY A 133 9.03 7.04 9.30
CA GLY A 133 10.19 6.61 8.53
C GLY A 133 11.00 7.80 8.01
N LYS A 134 12.19 7.51 7.50
CA LYS A 134 13.01 8.47 6.75
C LYS A 134 13.47 7.83 5.46
N ASN A 135 13.35 8.53 4.34
CA ASN A 135 13.94 8.11 3.09
C ASN A 135 15.46 8.32 3.07
N LEU A 136 16.13 7.99 1.97
CA LEU A 136 17.59 8.16 1.82
C LEU A 136 18.08 9.60 1.99
N HIS A 137 17.21 10.57 1.73
CA HIS A 137 17.53 12.00 1.85
C HIS A 137 17.14 12.58 3.21
N GLY A 138 16.67 11.72 4.15
CA GLY A 138 16.29 12.15 5.50
C GLY A 138 14.89 12.76 5.60
N ALA A 139 14.13 12.86 4.49
CA ALA A 139 12.77 13.35 4.52
C ALA A 139 11.84 12.33 5.21
N PRO A 140 10.83 12.79 5.99
CA PRO A 140 9.88 11.90 6.63
C PRO A 140 9.05 11.16 5.59
N VAL A 141 8.87 9.85 5.79
CA VAL A 141 7.99 8.98 5.02
C VAL A 141 7.24 8.07 5.98
N ASP A 142 6.15 7.48 5.51
CA ASP A 142 5.45 6.48 6.31
C ASP A 142 6.27 5.21 6.40
N SER A 143 6.10 4.49 7.51
CA SER A 143 6.62 3.14 7.68
C SER A 143 5.48 2.17 7.95
N ILE A 144 5.74 0.87 7.74
CA ILE A 144 4.81 -0.20 8.03
C ILE A 144 5.51 -1.24 8.89
N CYS A 145 4.80 -1.77 9.87
CA CYS A 145 5.26 -2.89 10.67
C CYS A 145 4.08 -3.80 10.98
N TYR A 146 4.24 -5.10 10.78
CA TYR A 146 3.27 -6.08 11.26
C TYR A 146 3.95 -7.37 11.68
N THR A 147 3.29 -8.08 12.59
CA THR A 147 3.65 -9.45 12.99
C THR A 147 2.62 -10.42 12.44
N VAL A 148 3.10 -11.58 12.00
CA VAL A 148 2.27 -12.64 11.44
C VAL A 148 2.81 -13.99 11.86
N LYS A 149 1.91 -14.96 12.08
CA LYS A 149 2.22 -16.37 12.26
C LYS A 149 1.37 -17.18 11.28
N PHE A 150 2.01 -18.09 10.56
CA PHE A 150 1.37 -18.95 9.58
C PHE A 150 1.09 -20.33 10.18
N SER A 151 -0.08 -20.89 9.87
CA SER A 151 -0.52 -22.18 10.43
C SER A 151 0.23 -23.38 9.86
N ASP A 152 0.86 -23.23 8.72
CA ASP A 152 1.60 -24.23 7.95
C ASP A 152 3.11 -24.02 7.96
N ASP A 153 3.60 -23.15 8.86
CA ASP A 153 5.03 -23.02 9.10
C ASP A 153 5.54 -24.11 10.03
N ASP A 154 6.32 -25.05 9.51
CA ASP A 154 6.91 -26.18 10.28
C ASP A 154 7.77 -25.70 11.46
N ASN A 155 8.33 -24.49 11.39
CA ASN A 155 9.14 -23.90 12.46
C ASN A 155 8.31 -23.15 13.50
N ALA A 156 7.03 -22.94 13.23
CA ALA A 156 6.08 -22.20 14.07
C ALA A 156 6.59 -20.81 14.50
N LEU A 157 7.35 -20.14 13.63
CA LEU A 157 7.94 -18.83 13.91
C LEU A 157 6.92 -17.71 13.85
N ILE A 158 7.19 -16.66 14.61
CA ILE A 158 6.52 -15.38 14.45
C ILE A 158 7.41 -14.49 13.59
N TYR A 159 6.85 -13.97 12.53
CA TYR A 159 7.56 -13.09 11.62
C TYR A 159 7.16 -11.64 11.86
N ARG A 160 8.15 -10.75 11.91
CA ARG A 160 7.95 -9.31 11.89
C ARG A 160 8.41 -8.77 10.56
N ILE A 161 7.47 -8.19 9.81
CA ILE A 161 7.72 -7.53 8.55
C ILE A 161 7.69 -6.04 8.79
N SER A 162 8.79 -5.36 8.49
CA SER A 162 8.90 -3.93 8.74
C SER A 162 9.71 -3.20 7.66
N GLY A 163 9.32 -1.97 7.39
CA GLY A 163 9.99 -1.15 6.40
C GLY A 163 9.32 0.19 6.17
N LYS A 164 9.65 0.83 5.07
CA LYS A 164 9.20 2.18 4.76
C LYS A 164 8.55 2.27 3.39
N ARG A 165 7.71 3.28 3.22
CA ARG A 165 7.05 3.58 1.95
C ARG A 165 8.13 3.86 0.88
N TYR A 166 7.98 3.22 -0.28
CA TYR A 166 8.84 3.48 -1.43
C TYR A 166 8.63 4.91 -1.93
N SER A 167 9.72 5.67 -2.00
CA SER A 167 9.70 7.10 -2.33
C SER A 167 9.94 7.39 -3.83
N GLY A 168 10.08 6.34 -4.67
CA GLY A 168 10.41 6.47 -6.08
C GLY A 168 11.90 6.56 -6.38
N PHE A 169 12.75 6.62 -5.36
CA PHE A 169 14.20 6.57 -5.49
C PHE A 169 14.71 5.15 -5.18
N THR A 170 15.84 4.78 -5.79
CA THR A 170 16.51 3.50 -5.47
C THR A 170 16.97 3.51 -4.02
N GLU A 171 16.41 2.63 -3.20
CA GLU A 171 16.73 2.45 -1.78
C GLU A 171 17.47 1.14 -1.53
#